data_ffe501db3f9847ffe8a42633cda4210c
#
_entry.id   ffe501db3f9847ffe8a42633cda4210c
#
_cell.length_a   1.000
_cell.length_b   1.000
_cell.length_c   1.000
_cell.angle_alpha   90.00
_cell.angle_beta   90.00
_cell.angle_gamma   90.00
#
_symmetry.space_group_name_H-M   'P 1'
#
loop_
_entity.id
_entity.type
_entity.pdbx_description
1 polymer ?
#
loop_
_entity_poly.entity_id
_entity_poly.type
_entity_poly.pdbx_seq_one_letter_code
_entity_poly.pdbx_strand_id
1 'polypeptide(L)'
;MARKHIFDNLMRESAPETAEDGEPASGFRKFGAARSISSSIDELARQASKLAEGETVIEIDPDLVDRSFVPDRMSVDQDDAYHELLEAVRERGQDTPILVRPHPSAEGRYMAVFGHRRVRVAKQLGRPVRAVVKTLADIDHVVAQGQENSARANLTFIERVLFAQQLGGLGFSRETIQSALSVDYQTLSKMLTIPKAIPAVVIDAIGPAKGIGRDRWLDLRKLVENPKNTQIAKTYVAREDFASADSDERFNLLFDFLNGAKSNKAIRKGLAPRNDRTWAPADKSVAATIRNNGKAFSLALKAKGAAEFGEYISENLDSLYEAFRTSKEEATGD
;
A
#
# COMPACT_ATOMS: atom_id res chain seq x y z
N MET A 1 53.33 5.10 -17.85
CA MET A 1 53.19 3.66 -18.06
C MET A 1 52.93 2.98 -16.74
N ALA A 2 52.00 2.06 -16.74
CA ALA A 2 51.61 1.12 -15.67
C ALA A 2 50.77 1.67 -14.52
N ARG A 3 49.45 1.44 -14.65
CA ARG A 3 48.50 1.02 -13.60
C ARG A 3 47.13 0.66 -14.24
N LYS A 4 47.13 -0.41 -15.04
CA LYS A 4 45.93 -1.12 -15.49
C LYS A 4 46.19 -2.60 -15.20
N HIS A 5 45.65 -3.20 -14.17
CA HIS A 5 45.55 -4.67 -13.96
C HIS A 5 45.37 -5.06 -12.48
N ILE A 6 44.55 -4.30 -11.73
CA ILE A 6 44.21 -4.74 -10.36
C ILE A 6 42.83 -5.43 -10.30
N PHE A 7 41.99 -5.29 -11.32
CA PHE A 7 40.62 -5.85 -11.31
C PHE A 7 40.42 -7.09 -12.17
N ASP A 8 41.40 -7.50 -12.99
CA ASP A 8 41.25 -8.67 -13.86
C ASP A 8 41.39 -10.02 -13.12
N ASN A 9 41.91 -10.04 -11.89
CA ASN A 9 42.08 -11.28 -11.12
C ASN A 9 40.89 -11.66 -10.23
N LEU A 10 39.90 -10.76 -10.06
CA LEU A 10 38.71 -11.05 -9.23
C LEU A 10 37.56 -11.76 -9.97
N MET A 11 37.66 -11.86 -11.30
CA MET A 11 36.61 -12.50 -12.13
C MET A 11 36.97 -13.89 -12.63
N ARG A 12 38.12 -14.47 -12.20
CA ARG A 12 38.61 -15.75 -12.72
C ARG A 12 38.56 -16.93 -11.73
N GLU A 13 38.05 -16.71 -10.52
CA GLU A 13 37.91 -17.79 -9.53
C GLU A 13 36.44 -17.99 -9.12
N SER A 14 35.62 -18.49 -10.02
CA SER A 14 34.42 -19.26 -9.66
C SER A 14 33.75 -19.84 -10.90
N ALA A 15 34.41 -20.84 -11.49
CA ALA A 15 33.72 -21.86 -12.28
C ALA A 15 33.68 -23.14 -11.44
N PRO A 16 32.51 -23.72 -11.10
CA PRO A 16 32.47 -25.02 -10.44
C PRO A 16 32.54 -26.13 -11.49
N GLU A 17 33.45 -27.07 -11.22
CA GLU A 17 33.50 -28.37 -11.84
C GLU A 17 32.19 -29.16 -11.64
N THR A 18 31.83 -29.90 -12.65
CA THR A 18 30.75 -30.89 -12.71
C THR A 18 31.01 -32.05 -11.78
N ALA A 19 30.03 -32.40 -10.94
CA ALA A 19 29.87 -33.75 -10.38
C ALA A 19 28.39 -34.04 -10.09
N GLU A 20 28.00 -35.22 -10.40
CA GLU A 20 26.73 -35.89 -10.58
C GLU A 20 25.84 -36.03 -9.35
N ASP A 21 24.54 -36.21 -9.67
CA ASP A 21 23.46 -36.91 -8.93
C ASP A 21 23.26 -36.74 -7.42
N GLY A 22 22.10 -36.14 -7.08
CA GLY A 22 21.51 -36.20 -5.74
C GLY A 22 20.18 -35.41 -5.67
N GLU A 23 19.09 -36.11 -5.36
CA GLU A 23 17.69 -35.68 -5.32
C GLU A 23 17.40 -34.42 -4.47
N PRO A 24 16.22 -33.75 -4.66
CA PRO A 24 15.99 -32.38 -4.20
C PRO A 24 15.49 -32.30 -2.75
N ALA A 25 16.26 -31.63 -1.91
CA ALA A 25 15.79 -31.20 -0.60
C ALA A 25 15.20 -29.79 -0.65
N SER A 26 14.00 -29.66 -0.13
CA SER A 26 13.15 -28.49 0.06
C SER A 26 13.88 -27.19 0.33
N GLY A 27 13.78 -26.24 -0.63
CA GLY A 27 14.29 -24.88 -0.50
C GLY A 27 13.31 -23.95 0.19
N PHE A 28 13.43 -23.73 1.48
CA PHE A 28 12.70 -22.71 2.22
C PHE A 28 13.41 -21.34 2.22
N ARG A 29 12.74 -20.35 1.65
CA ARG A 29 12.77 -18.90 2.02
C ARG A 29 14.12 -18.22 2.25
N LYS A 30 14.74 -17.74 1.16
CA LYS A 30 15.77 -16.67 1.20
C LYS A 30 15.39 -15.41 0.38
N PHE A 31 14.10 -15.16 0.13
CA PHE A 31 13.66 -14.02 -0.71
C PHE A 31 13.50 -12.69 0.04
N GLY A 32 13.46 -12.67 1.37
CA GLY A 32 13.29 -11.43 2.14
C GLY A 32 14.60 -10.64 2.35
N ALA A 33 15.68 -11.33 2.69
CA ALA A 33 16.96 -10.70 2.99
C ALA A 33 17.64 -10.10 1.75
N ALA A 34 17.55 -10.74 0.58
CA ALA A 34 18.14 -10.24 -0.66
C ALA A 34 17.48 -8.94 -1.16
N ARG A 35 16.15 -8.77 -1.00
CA ARG A 35 15.46 -7.52 -1.33
C ARG A 35 15.83 -6.36 -0.40
N SER A 36 16.01 -6.64 0.88
CA SER A 36 16.43 -5.64 1.86
C SER A 36 17.85 -5.15 1.61
N ILE A 37 18.77 -6.04 1.24
CA ILE A 37 20.15 -5.70 0.90
C ILE A 37 20.21 -4.92 -0.41
N SER A 38 19.45 -5.32 -1.44
CA SER A 38 19.39 -4.60 -2.72
C SER A 38 18.85 -3.18 -2.55
N SER A 39 17.78 -2.99 -1.77
CA SER A 39 17.24 -1.65 -1.49
C SER A 39 18.22 -0.76 -0.70
N SER A 40 19.01 -1.34 0.18
CA SER A 40 20.05 -0.61 0.93
C SER A 40 21.25 -0.22 0.04
N ILE A 41 21.64 -1.09 -0.89
CA ILE A 41 22.70 -0.80 -1.87
C ILE A 41 22.24 0.28 -2.85
N ASP A 42 21.01 0.22 -3.35
CA ASP A 42 20.44 1.23 -4.23
C ASP A 42 20.33 2.59 -3.53
N GLU A 43 19.96 2.61 -2.26
CA GLU A 43 19.93 3.84 -1.46
C GLU A 43 21.33 4.40 -1.21
N LEU A 44 22.32 3.56 -0.88
CA LEU A 44 23.71 3.96 -0.76
C LEU A 44 24.29 4.46 -2.09
N ALA A 45 23.97 3.83 -3.20
CA ALA A 45 24.39 4.27 -4.53
C ALA A 45 23.76 5.63 -4.89
N ARG A 46 22.49 5.85 -4.57
CA ARG A 46 21.83 7.17 -4.72
C ARG A 46 22.44 8.23 -3.83
N GLN A 47 22.79 7.91 -2.59
CA GLN A 47 23.47 8.84 -1.68
C GLN A 47 24.87 9.17 -2.17
N ALA A 48 25.63 8.19 -2.66
CA ALA A 48 26.94 8.39 -3.26
C ALA A 48 26.87 9.26 -4.54
N SER A 49 25.87 9.06 -5.38
CA SER A 49 25.64 9.91 -6.57
C SER A 49 25.29 11.34 -6.17
N LYS A 50 24.47 11.54 -5.16
CA LYS A 50 24.12 12.87 -4.64
C LYS A 50 25.33 13.61 -4.04
N LEU A 51 26.20 12.89 -3.32
CA LEU A 51 27.46 13.43 -2.83
C LEU A 51 28.44 13.78 -3.97
N ALA A 52 28.45 13.00 -5.03
CA ALA A 52 29.26 13.27 -6.23
C ALA A 52 28.74 14.49 -7.02
N GLU A 53 27.46 14.82 -6.93
CA GLU A 53 26.83 16.02 -7.51
C GLU A 53 27.09 17.30 -6.68
N GLY A 54 27.79 17.21 -5.55
CA GLY A 54 28.12 18.36 -4.69
C GLY A 54 26.93 18.90 -3.89
N GLU A 55 25.92 18.09 -3.65
CA GLU A 55 24.76 18.47 -2.83
C GLU A 55 25.15 18.66 -1.36
N THR A 56 25.04 19.87 -0.85
CA THR A 56 25.30 20.17 0.55
C THR A 56 24.07 19.88 1.37
N VAL A 57 24.22 19.04 2.40
CA VAL A 57 23.19 18.84 3.42
C VAL A 57 23.31 19.95 4.46
N ILE A 58 22.24 20.71 4.68
CA ILE A 58 22.17 21.77 5.67
C ILE A 58 21.08 21.46 6.71
N GLU A 59 21.18 22.10 7.86
CA GLU A 59 20.15 22.07 8.89
C GLU A 59 19.26 23.31 8.75
N ILE A 60 17.96 23.10 8.68
CA ILE A 60 16.96 24.14 8.50
C ILE A 60 15.98 24.11 9.67
N ASP A 61 15.56 25.27 10.15
CA ASP A 61 14.43 25.36 11.06
C ASP A 61 13.16 24.82 10.36
N PRO A 62 12.51 23.77 10.89
CA PRO A 62 11.36 23.17 10.25
C PRO A 62 10.18 24.13 10.11
N ASP A 63 10.14 25.25 10.82
CA ASP A 63 9.12 26.29 10.65
C ASP A 63 9.32 27.16 9.41
N LEU A 64 10.52 27.14 8.84
CA LEU A 64 10.82 27.77 7.55
C LEU A 64 10.51 26.87 6.35
N VAL A 65 10.05 25.62 6.59
CA VAL A 65 9.74 24.65 5.53
C VAL A 65 8.24 24.54 5.34
N ASP A 66 7.77 25.01 4.21
CA ASP A 66 6.38 24.92 3.78
C ASP A 66 6.11 23.57 3.08
N ARG A 67 4.85 23.16 3.05
CA ARG A 67 4.43 21.95 2.33
C ARG A 67 4.55 22.15 0.82
N SER A 68 4.68 21.06 0.07
CA SER A 68 4.53 21.09 -1.38
C SER A 68 3.18 21.65 -1.78
N PHE A 69 3.16 22.36 -2.91
CA PHE A 69 1.91 22.85 -3.53
C PHE A 69 1.05 21.70 -4.09
N VAL A 70 1.60 20.48 -4.18
CA VAL A 70 0.87 19.28 -4.54
C VAL A 70 0.84 18.34 -3.34
N PRO A 71 -0.31 18.10 -2.68
CA PRO A 71 -0.46 17.05 -1.67
C PRO A 71 -0.24 15.66 -2.29
N ASP A 72 0.49 14.82 -1.57
CA ASP A 72 0.91 13.51 -2.07
C ASP A 72 0.12 12.32 -1.50
N ARG A 73 -0.71 12.54 -0.48
CA ARG A 73 -1.48 11.48 0.18
C ARG A 73 -2.87 11.93 0.61
N MET A 74 -3.79 10.98 0.62
CA MET A 74 -5.02 11.08 1.39
C MET A 74 -4.63 11.08 2.87
N SER A 75 -4.74 12.24 3.53
CA SER A 75 -4.21 12.48 4.87
C SER A 75 -4.79 11.51 5.88
N VAL A 76 -3.96 10.60 6.38
CA VAL A 76 -4.15 9.97 7.67
C VAL A 76 -3.03 10.49 8.57
N ASP A 77 -3.34 11.49 9.35
CA ASP A 77 -2.37 12.27 10.12
C ASP A 77 -1.77 11.52 11.32
N GLN A 78 -2.22 10.31 11.63
CA GLN A 78 -1.76 9.50 12.76
C GLN A 78 -1.86 8.00 12.39
N ASP A 79 -0.93 7.52 11.57
CA ASP A 79 -0.75 6.10 11.37
C ASP A 79 0.42 5.57 12.22
N ASP A 80 0.41 4.27 12.49
CA ASP A 80 1.46 3.62 13.28
C ASP A 80 2.86 3.91 12.71
N ALA A 81 2.99 4.02 11.39
CA ALA A 81 4.23 4.35 10.71
C ALA A 81 4.72 5.79 10.98
N TYR A 82 3.86 6.72 11.38
CA TYR A 82 4.29 8.03 11.85
C TYR A 82 4.88 7.96 13.25
N HIS A 83 4.26 7.20 14.14
CA HIS A 83 4.77 6.99 15.51
C HIS A 83 6.11 6.26 15.50
N GLU A 84 6.26 5.23 14.67
CA GLU A 84 7.55 4.55 14.47
C GLU A 84 8.64 5.50 13.99
N LEU A 85 8.33 6.37 13.02
CA LEU A 85 9.26 7.38 12.52
C LEU A 85 9.61 8.40 13.61
N LEU A 86 8.64 8.83 14.41
CA LEU A 86 8.86 9.78 15.52
C LEU A 86 9.83 9.20 16.55
N GLU A 87 9.63 7.96 16.98
CA GLU A 87 10.54 7.30 17.94
C GLU A 87 11.92 7.07 17.32
N ALA A 88 12.00 6.62 16.09
CA ALA A 88 13.27 6.42 15.39
C ALA A 88 14.09 7.72 15.30
N VAL A 89 13.44 8.84 14.94
CA VAL A 89 14.12 10.15 14.85
C VAL A 89 14.46 10.70 16.23
N ARG A 90 13.64 10.41 17.25
CA ARG A 90 13.93 10.79 18.64
C ARG A 90 15.20 10.12 19.16
N GLU A 91 15.35 8.82 18.93
CA GLU A 91 16.45 8.01 19.42
C GLU A 91 17.75 8.17 18.63
N ARG A 92 17.66 8.13 17.31
CA ARG A 92 18.84 8.06 16.41
C ARG A 92 19.08 9.32 15.59
N GLY A 93 18.17 10.28 15.65
CA GLY A 93 18.21 11.44 14.76
C GLY A 93 17.64 11.14 13.36
N GLN A 94 17.78 12.10 12.47
CA GLN A 94 17.33 11.99 11.09
C GLN A 94 18.42 11.37 10.21
N ASP A 95 18.24 10.14 9.75
CA ASP A 95 19.21 9.45 8.89
C ASP A 95 19.25 10.01 7.46
N THR A 96 18.10 10.16 6.82
CA THR A 96 17.98 10.60 5.43
C THR A 96 17.52 12.06 5.36
N PRO A 97 18.24 12.96 4.67
CA PRO A 97 17.80 14.34 4.49
C PRO A 97 16.50 14.42 3.68
N ILE A 98 15.74 15.50 3.89
CA ILE A 98 14.64 15.87 3.01
C ILE A 98 15.15 16.62 1.78
N LEU A 99 14.36 16.69 0.71
CA LEU A 99 14.63 17.57 -0.41
C LEU A 99 13.72 18.79 -0.32
N VAL A 100 14.33 19.96 -0.38
CA VAL A 100 13.61 21.24 -0.40
C VAL A 100 14.09 22.09 -1.57
N ARG A 101 13.26 23.02 -2.02
CA ARG A 101 13.65 24.11 -2.90
C ARG A 101 13.44 25.46 -2.21
N PRO A 102 14.13 26.57 -2.62
CA PRO A 102 13.76 27.89 -2.21
C PRO A 102 12.27 28.14 -2.51
N HIS A 103 11.56 28.79 -1.59
CA HIS A 103 10.14 29.06 -1.78
C HIS A 103 9.97 30.12 -2.90
N PRO A 104 9.11 29.86 -3.92
CA PRO A 104 9.04 30.71 -5.12
C PRO A 104 8.52 32.12 -4.85
N SER A 105 7.81 32.36 -3.74
CA SER A 105 7.18 33.64 -3.41
C SER A 105 7.48 34.16 -1.99
N ALA A 106 8.34 33.46 -1.22
CA ALA A 106 8.67 33.83 0.16
C ALA A 106 10.18 33.73 0.38
N GLU A 107 10.85 34.88 0.43
CA GLU A 107 12.30 34.95 0.65
C GLU A 107 12.67 34.37 2.03
N GLY A 108 13.78 33.64 2.09
CA GLY A 108 14.27 32.98 3.31
C GLY A 108 13.48 31.74 3.73
N ARG A 109 12.47 31.33 2.97
CA ARG A 109 11.70 30.11 3.23
C ARG A 109 12.00 29.03 2.18
N TYR A 110 11.63 27.82 2.51
CA TYR A 110 11.80 26.65 1.66
C TYR A 110 10.46 25.94 1.44
N MET A 111 10.35 25.22 0.35
CA MET A 111 9.23 24.34 0.06
C MET A 111 9.70 22.91 -0.03
N ALA A 112 9.11 22.01 0.75
CA ALA A 112 9.44 20.60 0.72
C ALA A 112 9.01 19.97 -0.60
N VAL A 113 9.94 19.30 -1.29
CA VAL A 113 9.68 18.47 -2.45
C VAL A 113 9.23 17.09 -1.99
N PHE A 114 9.98 16.51 -1.06
CA PHE A 114 9.57 15.29 -0.35
C PHE A 114 10.14 15.26 1.07
N GLY A 115 9.63 14.32 1.88
CA GLY A 115 10.01 14.16 3.29
C GLY A 115 9.12 14.94 4.27
N HIS A 116 7.88 15.28 3.91
CA HIS A 116 6.91 16.03 4.72
C HIS A 116 6.71 15.46 6.14
N ARG A 117 6.72 14.12 6.29
CA ARG A 117 6.64 13.48 7.62
C ARG A 117 7.84 13.81 8.50
N ARG A 118 9.07 13.85 7.93
CA ARG A 118 10.29 14.22 8.67
C ARG A 118 10.27 15.67 9.12
N VAL A 119 9.76 16.59 8.29
CA VAL A 119 9.55 17.99 8.70
C VAL A 119 8.61 18.06 9.90
N ARG A 120 7.49 17.34 9.85
CA ARG A 120 6.51 17.32 10.94
C ARG A 120 7.08 16.71 12.23
N VAL A 121 7.85 15.62 12.12
CA VAL A 121 8.55 15.01 13.24
C VAL A 121 9.57 15.98 13.84
N ALA A 122 10.36 16.67 13.00
CA ALA A 122 11.33 17.67 13.45
C ALA A 122 10.64 18.83 14.21
N LYS A 123 9.51 19.34 13.70
CA LYS A 123 8.66 20.32 14.40
C LYS A 123 8.21 19.81 15.77
N GLN A 124 7.68 18.60 15.83
CA GLN A 124 7.19 18.01 17.07
C GLN A 124 8.30 17.79 18.11
N LEU A 125 9.51 17.49 17.65
CA LEU A 125 10.68 17.30 18.52
C LEU A 125 11.44 18.60 18.84
N GLY A 126 11.08 19.74 18.25
CA GLY A 126 11.79 21.00 18.39
C GLY A 126 13.25 20.92 17.90
N ARG A 127 13.51 20.16 16.85
CA ARG A 127 14.85 19.94 16.28
C ARG A 127 14.94 20.47 14.87
N PRO A 128 16.11 20.94 14.39
CA PRO A 128 16.31 21.29 12.99
C PRO A 128 16.12 20.03 12.11
N VAL A 129 15.71 20.26 10.86
CA VAL A 129 15.57 19.22 9.86
C VAL A 129 16.77 19.23 8.90
N ARG A 130 17.38 18.08 8.67
CA ARG A 130 18.45 17.93 7.69
C ARG A 130 17.86 17.93 6.29
N ALA A 131 18.33 18.80 5.42
CA ALA A 131 17.78 19.03 4.09
C ALA A 131 18.86 19.21 3.04
N VAL A 132 18.56 18.77 1.82
CA VAL A 132 19.27 19.15 0.60
C VAL A 132 18.46 20.25 -0.06
N VAL A 133 19.10 21.36 -0.41
CA VAL A 133 18.47 22.46 -1.12
C VAL A 133 18.79 22.40 -2.60
N LYS A 134 17.77 22.27 -3.45
CA LYS A 134 17.90 22.32 -4.91
C LYS A 134 17.00 23.41 -5.47
N THR A 135 17.51 24.22 -6.39
CA THR A 135 16.69 25.12 -7.20
C THR A 135 15.99 24.29 -8.28
N LEU A 136 14.68 24.11 -8.14
CA LEU A 136 13.87 23.29 -9.03
C LEU A 136 12.72 24.13 -9.62
N ALA A 137 12.51 23.99 -10.93
CA ALA A 137 11.28 24.46 -11.57
C ALA A 137 10.07 23.61 -11.07
N ASP A 138 8.85 24.11 -11.24
CA ASP A 138 7.65 23.40 -10.77
C ASP A 138 7.51 22.02 -11.40
N ILE A 139 7.90 21.86 -12.65
CA ILE A 139 7.89 20.58 -13.36
C ILE A 139 8.85 19.58 -12.69
N ASP A 140 10.08 20.01 -12.42
CA ASP A 140 11.11 19.16 -11.81
C ASP A 140 10.74 18.79 -10.36
N HIS A 141 10.14 19.76 -9.63
CA HIS A 141 9.60 19.52 -8.29
C HIS A 141 8.56 18.37 -8.31
N VAL A 142 7.56 18.47 -9.18
CA VAL A 142 6.48 17.48 -9.30
C VAL A 142 7.00 16.12 -9.74
N VAL A 143 7.93 16.10 -10.70
CA VAL A 143 8.54 14.84 -11.16
C VAL A 143 9.35 14.20 -10.03
N ALA A 144 10.19 14.97 -9.32
CA ALA A 144 10.96 14.45 -8.18
C ALA A 144 10.08 13.92 -7.06
N GLN A 145 9.02 14.66 -6.71
CA GLN A 145 8.04 14.25 -5.70
C GLN A 145 7.31 12.94 -6.11
N GLY A 146 6.85 12.88 -7.34
CA GLY A 146 6.11 11.73 -7.85
C GLY A 146 6.98 10.48 -7.97
N GLN A 147 8.23 10.62 -8.42
CA GLN A 147 9.18 9.51 -8.52
C GLN A 147 9.57 8.97 -7.15
N GLU A 148 9.84 9.84 -6.19
CA GLU A 148 10.12 9.44 -4.81
C GLU A 148 8.93 8.67 -4.23
N ASN A 149 7.72 9.18 -4.38
CA ASN A 149 6.51 8.52 -3.94
C ASN A 149 6.25 7.18 -4.66
N SER A 150 6.56 7.09 -5.96
CA SER A 150 6.40 5.86 -6.75
C SER A 150 7.43 4.79 -6.38
N ALA A 151 8.65 5.20 -6.00
CA ALA A 151 9.69 4.30 -5.53
C ALA A 151 9.39 3.72 -4.14
N ARG A 152 8.61 4.41 -3.33
CA ARG A 152 8.10 3.87 -2.06
C ARG A 152 6.93 2.93 -2.34
N ALA A 153 7.04 1.68 -1.92
CA ALA A 153 6.00 0.64 -2.04
C ALA A 153 4.66 0.98 -1.32
N ASN A 154 4.48 2.20 -0.81
CA ASN A 154 3.44 2.58 0.14
C ASN A 154 2.33 3.47 -0.45
N LEU A 155 2.44 3.96 -1.70
CA LEU A 155 1.35 4.71 -2.31
C LEU A 155 0.33 3.74 -2.92
N THR A 156 -0.90 3.87 -2.51
CA THR A 156 -2.00 3.05 -3.03
C THR A 156 -2.34 3.44 -4.47
N PHE A 157 -3.03 2.59 -5.18
CA PHE A 157 -3.43 2.90 -6.55
C PHE A 157 -4.30 4.17 -6.61
N ILE A 158 -5.25 4.33 -5.68
CA ILE A 158 -6.15 5.51 -5.70
C ILE A 158 -5.41 6.81 -5.37
N GLU A 159 -4.44 6.80 -4.45
CA GLU A 159 -3.61 7.96 -4.16
C GLU A 159 -2.82 8.41 -5.40
N ARG A 160 -2.27 7.46 -6.18
CA ARG A 160 -1.62 7.76 -7.46
C ARG A 160 -2.59 8.35 -8.49
N VAL A 161 -3.84 7.87 -8.51
CA VAL A 161 -4.91 8.42 -9.37
C VAL A 161 -5.23 9.87 -8.99
N LEU A 162 -5.40 10.15 -7.70
CA LEU A 162 -5.72 11.51 -7.21
C LEU A 162 -4.54 12.47 -7.44
N PHE A 163 -3.31 12.00 -7.25
CA PHE A 163 -2.12 12.78 -7.58
C PHE A 163 -2.07 13.12 -9.07
N ALA A 164 -2.34 12.15 -9.97
CA ALA A 164 -2.44 12.41 -11.40
C ALA A 164 -3.52 13.44 -11.76
N GLN A 165 -4.70 13.32 -11.13
CA GLN A 165 -5.81 14.26 -11.33
C GLN A 165 -5.42 15.68 -10.91
N GLN A 166 -4.77 15.82 -9.76
CA GLN A 166 -4.35 17.09 -9.20
C GLN A 166 -3.32 17.79 -10.09
N LEU A 167 -2.32 17.03 -10.58
CA LEU A 167 -1.35 17.55 -11.54
C LEU A 167 -2.03 18.04 -12.83
N GLY A 168 -3.00 17.30 -13.33
CA GLY A 168 -3.81 17.74 -14.48
C GLY A 168 -4.60 19.01 -14.18
N GLY A 169 -5.15 19.16 -12.97
CA GLY A 169 -5.86 20.37 -12.52
C GLY A 169 -4.95 21.60 -12.40
N LEU A 170 -3.66 21.38 -12.09
CA LEU A 170 -2.63 22.43 -12.06
C LEU A 170 -2.06 22.77 -13.45
N GLY A 171 -2.54 22.12 -14.52
CA GLY A 171 -2.16 22.43 -15.89
C GLY A 171 -0.88 21.69 -16.37
N PHE A 172 -0.35 20.73 -15.61
CA PHE A 172 0.79 19.96 -16.08
C PHE A 172 0.44 19.06 -17.27
N SER A 173 1.40 18.90 -18.18
CA SER A 173 1.24 18.10 -19.38
C SER A 173 1.09 16.59 -19.03
N ARG A 174 0.50 15.82 -19.94
CA ARG A 174 0.37 14.38 -19.75
C ARG A 174 1.72 13.68 -19.64
N GLU A 175 2.71 14.15 -20.39
CA GLU A 175 4.09 13.65 -20.38
C GLU A 175 4.74 13.88 -19.01
N THR A 176 4.55 15.08 -18.43
CA THR A 176 5.02 15.38 -17.07
C THR A 176 4.39 14.45 -16.04
N ILE A 177 3.07 14.22 -16.13
CA ILE A 177 2.35 13.33 -15.20
C ILE A 177 2.81 11.87 -15.36
N GLN A 178 3.05 11.41 -16.60
CA GLN A 178 3.60 10.07 -16.86
C GLN A 178 4.99 9.90 -16.23
N SER A 179 5.86 10.90 -16.41
CA SER A 179 7.21 10.91 -15.81
C SER A 179 7.16 10.89 -14.28
N ALA A 180 6.29 11.72 -13.67
CA ALA A 180 6.12 11.78 -12.23
C ALA A 180 5.64 10.46 -11.63
N LEU A 181 4.71 9.76 -12.29
CA LEU A 181 4.13 8.50 -11.81
C LEU A 181 4.83 7.24 -12.34
N SER A 182 5.79 7.39 -13.26
CA SER A 182 6.45 6.28 -13.96
C SER A 182 5.44 5.33 -14.60
N VAL A 183 4.49 5.88 -15.36
CA VAL A 183 3.43 5.12 -16.06
C VAL A 183 3.38 5.45 -17.54
N ASP A 184 2.90 4.49 -18.33
CA ASP A 184 2.62 4.72 -19.74
C ASP A 184 1.32 5.51 -19.99
N TYR A 185 1.15 5.99 -21.22
CA TYR A 185 -0.02 6.78 -21.64
C TYR A 185 -1.34 6.05 -21.41
N GLN A 186 -1.41 4.75 -21.68
CA GLN A 186 -2.64 3.97 -21.57
C GLN A 186 -3.03 3.81 -20.09
N THR A 187 -2.05 3.55 -19.23
CA THR A 187 -2.25 3.45 -17.78
C THR A 187 -2.74 4.77 -17.22
N LEU A 188 -2.07 5.89 -17.54
CA LEU A 188 -2.50 7.22 -17.12
C LEU A 188 -3.92 7.53 -17.60
N SER A 189 -4.22 7.22 -18.86
CA SER A 189 -5.55 7.46 -19.43
C SER A 189 -6.64 6.70 -18.66
N LYS A 190 -6.40 5.43 -18.31
CA LYS A 190 -7.30 4.63 -17.48
C LYS A 190 -7.44 5.20 -16.06
N MET A 191 -6.34 5.58 -15.42
CA MET A 191 -6.34 6.19 -14.09
C MET A 191 -7.24 7.42 -14.03
N LEU A 192 -7.09 8.35 -14.97
CA LEU A 192 -7.86 9.60 -15.03
C LEU A 192 -9.35 9.41 -15.35
N THR A 193 -9.79 8.22 -15.76
CA THR A 193 -11.23 7.93 -15.91
C THR A 193 -11.92 7.70 -14.56
N ILE A 194 -11.20 7.32 -13.52
CA ILE A 194 -11.78 7.00 -12.20
C ILE A 194 -12.38 8.24 -11.54
N PRO A 195 -11.64 9.33 -11.30
CA PRO A 195 -12.18 10.52 -10.63
C PRO A 195 -13.17 11.29 -11.51
N LYS A 196 -13.26 10.99 -12.80
CA LYS A 196 -14.30 11.55 -13.68
C LYS A 196 -15.66 10.91 -13.46
N ALA A 197 -15.68 9.62 -13.09
CA ALA A 197 -16.91 8.84 -12.92
C ALA A 197 -17.29 8.66 -11.44
N ILE A 198 -16.31 8.47 -10.55
CA ILE A 198 -16.57 8.30 -9.13
C ILE A 198 -16.47 9.66 -8.44
N PRO A 199 -17.54 10.13 -7.78
CA PRO A 199 -17.51 11.42 -7.05
C PRO A 199 -16.43 11.45 -5.98
N ALA A 200 -15.79 12.60 -5.78
CA ALA A 200 -14.74 12.79 -4.77
C ALA A 200 -15.19 12.34 -3.37
N VAL A 201 -16.41 12.70 -2.96
CA VAL A 201 -16.97 12.30 -1.66
C VAL A 201 -17.01 10.77 -1.47
N VAL A 202 -17.15 10.00 -2.53
CA VAL A 202 -17.15 8.52 -2.47
C VAL A 202 -15.71 8.01 -2.34
N ILE A 203 -14.78 8.57 -3.11
CA ILE A 203 -13.36 8.22 -3.02
C ILE A 203 -12.81 8.54 -1.64
N ASP A 204 -13.10 9.75 -1.13
CA ASP A 204 -12.64 10.21 0.18
C ASP A 204 -13.20 9.34 1.33
N ALA A 205 -14.47 8.97 1.23
CA ALA A 205 -15.12 8.09 2.23
C ALA A 205 -14.54 6.67 2.22
N ILE A 206 -14.17 6.12 1.06
CA ILE A 206 -13.49 4.83 0.96
C ILE A 206 -12.08 4.94 1.58
N GLY A 207 -11.35 5.99 1.25
CA GLY A 207 -9.98 6.18 1.69
C GLY A 207 -8.94 5.45 0.80
N PRO A 208 -7.71 5.24 1.32
CA PRO A 208 -6.58 4.77 0.52
C PRO A 208 -6.69 3.32 0.01
N ALA A 209 -7.49 2.47 0.63
CA ALA A 209 -7.77 1.09 0.21
C ALA A 209 -6.53 0.32 -0.29
N LYS A 210 -5.58 0.06 0.62
CA LYS A 210 -4.23 -0.45 0.31
C LYS A 210 -4.23 -1.80 -0.40
N GLY A 211 -5.17 -2.67 -0.10
CA GLY A 211 -5.33 -3.99 -0.73
C GLY A 211 -6.09 -3.95 -2.06
N ILE A 212 -6.59 -2.79 -2.48
CA ILE A 212 -7.43 -2.67 -3.67
C ILE A 212 -6.61 -2.18 -4.87
N GLY A 213 -6.41 -3.08 -5.81
CA GLY A 213 -5.64 -2.81 -7.03
C GLY A 213 -6.44 -2.09 -8.13
N ARG A 214 -5.72 -1.75 -9.20
CA ARG A 214 -6.22 -1.01 -10.37
C ARG A 214 -7.54 -1.56 -10.93
N ASP A 215 -7.61 -2.84 -11.16
CA ASP A 215 -8.72 -3.44 -11.89
C ASP A 215 -10.03 -3.36 -11.09
N ARG A 216 -9.95 -3.51 -9.77
CA ARG A 216 -11.09 -3.34 -8.87
C ARG A 216 -11.64 -1.90 -8.88
N TRP A 217 -10.76 -0.88 -8.88
CA TRP A 217 -11.17 0.51 -9.00
C TRP A 217 -11.80 0.82 -10.37
N LEU A 218 -11.29 0.23 -11.45
CA LEU A 218 -11.89 0.36 -12.78
C LEU A 218 -13.26 -0.33 -12.87
N ASP A 219 -13.46 -1.44 -12.16
CA ASP A 219 -14.74 -2.10 -12.10
C ASP A 219 -15.76 -1.30 -11.25
N LEU A 220 -15.34 -0.72 -10.11
CA LEU A 220 -16.17 0.21 -9.34
C LEU A 220 -16.59 1.41 -10.20
N ARG A 221 -15.65 1.97 -10.97
CA ARG A 221 -15.93 3.05 -11.92
C ARG A 221 -17.09 2.67 -12.87
N LYS A 222 -17.05 1.48 -13.49
CA LYS A 222 -18.11 1.00 -14.40
C LYS A 222 -19.47 0.88 -13.71
N LEU A 223 -19.48 0.52 -12.42
CA LEU A 223 -20.71 0.46 -11.63
C LEU A 223 -21.28 1.86 -11.37
N VAL A 224 -20.42 2.81 -11.04
CA VAL A 224 -20.80 4.18 -10.66
C VAL A 224 -21.12 5.05 -11.88
N GLU A 225 -20.67 4.71 -13.09
CA GLU A 225 -21.06 5.41 -14.35
C GLU A 225 -22.59 5.46 -14.56
N ASN A 226 -23.33 4.53 -13.98
CA ASN A 226 -24.79 4.62 -13.96
C ASN A 226 -25.25 5.72 -12.99
N PRO A 227 -26.00 6.77 -13.42
CA PRO A 227 -26.40 7.87 -12.55
C PRO A 227 -27.19 7.44 -11.31
N LYS A 228 -27.98 6.34 -11.40
CA LYS A 228 -28.67 5.77 -10.24
C LYS A 228 -27.69 5.24 -9.19
N ASN A 229 -26.67 4.53 -9.65
CA ASN A 229 -25.64 3.99 -8.76
C ASN A 229 -24.78 5.09 -8.16
N THR A 230 -24.53 6.19 -8.88
CA THR A 230 -23.82 7.36 -8.37
C THR A 230 -24.54 7.95 -7.15
N GLN A 231 -25.85 8.13 -7.24
CA GLN A 231 -26.63 8.65 -6.11
C GLN A 231 -26.70 7.65 -4.94
N ILE A 232 -26.87 6.38 -5.26
CA ILE A 232 -26.86 5.30 -4.28
C ILE A 232 -25.51 5.26 -3.55
N ALA A 233 -24.40 5.35 -4.28
CA ALA A 233 -23.05 5.36 -3.71
C ALA A 233 -22.86 6.51 -2.71
N LYS A 234 -23.26 7.74 -3.09
CA LYS A 234 -23.19 8.91 -2.19
C LYS A 234 -23.98 8.71 -0.90
N THR A 235 -25.17 8.14 -1.00
CA THR A 235 -26.02 7.88 0.19
C THR A 235 -25.44 6.75 1.03
N TYR A 236 -24.88 5.72 0.41
CA TYR A 236 -24.33 4.56 1.11
C TYR A 236 -23.08 4.90 1.92
N VAL A 237 -22.17 5.70 1.36
CA VAL A 237 -20.93 6.07 2.07
C VAL A 237 -21.15 7.05 3.23
N ALA A 238 -22.31 7.68 3.30
CA ALA A 238 -22.67 8.58 4.42
C ALA A 238 -23.18 7.83 5.66
N ARG A 239 -23.27 6.51 5.63
CA ARG A 239 -23.77 5.70 6.75
C ARG A 239 -22.71 5.51 7.82
N GLU A 240 -23.13 5.46 9.09
CA GLU A 240 -22.23 5.26 10.23
C GLU A 240 -21.54 3.89 10.21
N ASP A 241 -22.26 2.84 9.80
CA ASP A 241 -21.71 1.49 9.67
C ASP A 241 -20.61 1.39 8.59
N PHE A 242 -20.71 2.21 7.53
CA PHE A 242 -19.67 2.33 6.52
C PHE A 242 -18.43 3.04 7.08
N ALA A 243 -18.60 4.11 7.83
CA ALA A 243 -17.50 4.90 8.37
C ALA A 243 -16.67 4.14 9.43
N SER A 244 -17.28 3.16 10.12
CA SER A 244 -16.61 2.34 11.14
C SER A 244 -15.72 1.22 10.59
N ALA A 245 -15.89 0.86 9.32
CA ALA A 245 -15.08 -0.17 8.66
C ALA A 245 -13.68 0.35 8.29
N ASP A 246 -12.72 -0.55 8.06
CA ASP A 246 -11.43 -0.17 7.47
C ASP A 246 -11.58 0.20 5.98
N SER A 247 -10.54 0.84 5.41
CA SER A 247 -10.60 1.38 4.05
C SER A 247 -10.80 0.30 2.97
N ASP A 248 -10.16 -0.86 3.10
CA ASP A 248 -10.33 -1.98 2.17
C ASP A 248 -11.73 -2.59 2.30
N GLU A 249 -12.24 -2.68 3.51
CA GLU A 249 -13.59 -3.15 3.79
C GLU A 249 -14.64 -2.18 3.26
N ARG A 250 -14.45 -0.87 3.42
CA ARG A 250 -15.32 0.17 2.83
C ARG A 250 -15.43 0.01 1.32
N PHE A 251 -14.32 -0.20 0.64
CA PHE A 251 -14.34 -0.46 -0.80
C PHE A 251 -15.18 -1.69 -1.14
N ASN A 252 -14.95 -2.81 -0.45
CA ASN A 252 -15.66 -4.07 -0.70
C ASN A 252 -17.17 -3.95 -0.40
N LEU A 253 -17.53 -3.30 0.71
CA LEU A 253 -18.93 -3.07 1.07
C LEU A 253 -19.68 -2.28 -0.01
N LEU A 254 -19.10 -1.18 -0.49
CA LEU A 254 -19.71 -0.39 -1.54
C LEU A 254 -19.77 -1.16 -2.87
N PHE A 255 -18.69 -1.85 -3.24
CA PHE A 255 -18.61 -2.61 -4.48
C PHE A 255 -19.67 -3.73 -4.51
N ASP A 256 -19.76 -4.52 -3.46
CA ASP A 256 -20.72 -5.63 -3.35
C ASP A 256 -22.17 -5.11 -3.33
N PHE A 257 -22.41 -4.01 -2.63
CA PHE A 257 -23.70 -3.37 -2.59
C PHE A 257 -24.17 -2.91 -3.99
N LEU A 258 -23.30 -2.21 -4.73
CA LEU A 258 -23.62 -1.73 -6.08
C LEU A 258 -23.72 -2.87 -7.11
N ASN A 259 -22.93 -3.93 -6.95
CA ASN A 259 -22.97 -5.10 -7.82
C ASN A 259 -24.22 -5.94 -7.56
N GLY A 260 -24.63 -6.07 -6.30
CA GLY A 260 -25.90 -6.71 -5.91
C GLY A 260 -27.13 -5.94 -6.38
N ALA A 261 -27.06 -4.62 -6.48
CA ALA A 261 -28.12 -3.78 -7.04
C ALA A 261 -28.42 -4.05 -8.52
N LYS A 262 -27.48 -4.66 -9.27
CA LYS A 262 -27.74 -5.19 -10.64
C LYS A 262 -28.66 -6.41 -10.63
N SER A 263 -28.73 -7.14 -9.52
CA SER A 263 -29.57 -8.31 -9.32
C SER A 263 -30.87 -7.94 -8.58
N ASN A 264 -31.66 -7.03 -9.15
CA ASN A 264 -32.89 -6.49 -8.58
C ASN A 264 -34.05 -7.51 -8.38
N LYS A 265 -33.76 -8.79 -8.20
CA LYS A 265 -34.70 -9.82 -7.76
C LYS A 265 -34.40 -10.43 -6.39
N ALA A 266 -33.22 -10.15 -5.78
CA ALA A 266 -32.81 -10.75 -4.49
C ALA A 266 -32.86 -9.80 -3.29
N ILE A 267 -32.93 -8.48 -3.46
CA ILE A 267 -32.79 -7.48 -2.37
C ILE A 267 -34.13 -7.12 -1.70
N ARG A 268 -35.23 -7.82 -2.02
CA ARG A 268 -36.48 -7.77 -1.22
C ARG A 268 -36.56 -8.81 -0.10
N LYS A 269 -35.54 -9.60 0.11
CA LYS A 269 -35.37 -10.39 1.33
C LYS A 269 -34.27 -9.74 2.16
N GLY A 270 -34.72 -9.18 3.28
CA GLY A 270 -33.96 -8.40 4.23
C GLY A 270 -32.53 -8.86 4.48
N LEU A 271 -31.78 -7.98 5.08
CA LEU A 271 -30.58 -8.33 5.84
C LEU A 271 -30.91 -9.54 6.73
N ALA A 272 -30.78 -10.73 6.14
CA ALA A 272 -30.65 -11.92 6.97
C ALA A 272 -29.34 -11.74 7.73
N PRO A 273 -29.33 -11.85 9.03
CA PRO A 273 -28.09 -11.81 9.78
C PRO A 273 -27.14 -12.82 9.15
N ARG A 274 -25.93 -12.39 8.81
CA ARG A 274 -24.87 -13.33 8.44
C ARG A 274 -24.82 -14.36 9.56
N ASN A 275 -25.22 -15.58 9.27
CA ASN A 275 -25.12 -16.70 10.20
C ASN A 275 -23.64 -17.10 10.33
N ASP A 276 -22.81 -16.18 10.79
CA ASP A 276 -21.48 -16.51 11.26
C ASP A 276 -21.69 -17.26 12.59
N ARG A 277 -21.49 -18.56 12.57
CA ARG A 277 -21.47 -19.36 13.81
C ARG A 277 -20.12 -19.16 14.45
N THR A 278 -20.12 -18.74 15.69
CA THR A 278 -18.91 -18.73 16.52
C THR A 278 -18.89 -19.93 17.42
N TRP A 279 -17.72 -20.55 17.57
CA TRP A 279 -17.47 -21.65 18.47
C TRP A 279 -16.20 -21.39 19.26
N ALA A 280 -16.22 -21.72 20.53
CA ALA A 280 -15.05 -21.72 21.40
C ALA A 280 -15.19 -22.80 22.46
N PRO A 281 -14.12 -23.47 22.86
CA PRO A 281 -14.12 -24.37 24.00
C PRO A 281 -14.32 -23.62 25.32
N ALA A 282 -14.56 -24.34 26.40
CA ALA A 282 -14.85 -23.74 27.73
C ALA A 282 -13.68 -22.88 28.28
N ASP A 283 -12.45 -23.24 27.92
CA ASP A 283 -11.22 -22.55 28.32
C ASP A 283 -10.86 -21.35 27.43
N LYS A 284 -11.63 -21.12 26.34
CA LYS A 284 -11.42 -20.04 25.36
C LYS A 284 -10.01 -20.01 24.75
N SER A 285 -9.28 -21.12 24.76
CA SER A 285 -7.94 -21.24 24.17
C SER A 285 -7.95 -21.04 22.66
N VAL A 286 -9.07 -21.37 22.00
CA VAL A 286 -9.31 -21.19 20.56
C VAL A 286 -10.67 -20.56 20.35
N ALA A 287 -10.81 -19.69 19.35
CA ALA A 287 -12.10 -19.18 18.89
C ALA A 287 -12.22 -19.44 17.38
N ALA A 288 -13.29 -20.07 16.95
CA ALA A 288 -13.58 -20.37 15.56
C ALA A 288 -14.76 -19.53 15.05
N THR A 289 -14.58 -18.89 13.90
CA THR A 289 -15.67 -18.28 13.13
C THR A 289 -15.96 -19.14 11.91
N ILE A 290 -17.18 -19.67 11.85
CA ILE A 290 -17.63 -20.60 10.81
C ILE A 290 -18.51 -19.83 9.83
N ARG A 291 -18.14 -19.84 8.56
CA ARG A 291 -18.88 -19.21 7.45
C ARG A 291 -19.26 -20.25 6.42
N ASN A 292 -20.51 -20.28 6.06
CA ASN A 292 -21.03 -21.10 4.97
C ASN A 292 -21.85 -20.21 4.02
N ASN A 293 -21.39 -20.07 2.78
CA ASN A 293 -22.10 -19.31 1.75
C ASN A 293 -22.74 -20.21 0.66
N GLY A 294 -22.87 -21.50 0.94
CA GLY A 294 -23.45 -22.49 0.01
C GLY A 294 -22.49 -22.97 -1.10
N LYS A 295 -21.44 -22.22 -1.41
CA LYS A 295 -20.40 -22.60 -2.39
C LYS A 295 -19.04 -22.87 -1.74
N ALA A 296 -18.80 -22.28 -0.59
CA ALA A 296 -17.59 -22.46 0.18
C ALA A 296 -17.93 -22.50 1.68
N PHE A 297 -17.23 -23.36 2.39
CA PHE A 297 -17.22 -23.42 3.83
C PHE A 297 -15.85 -22.97 4.32
N SER A 298 -15.81 -22.00 5.23
CA SER A 298 -14.56 -21.49 5.78
C SER A 298 -14.60 -21.51 7.31
N LEU A 299 -13.50 -21.97 7.89
CA LEU A 299 -13.25 -21.98 9.32
C LEU A 299 -12.06 -21.06 9.60
N ALA A 300 -12.29 -19.94 10.28
CA ALA A 300 -11.25 -19.01 10.68
C ALA A 300 -10.99 -19.17 12.19
N LEU A 301 -9.77 -19.55 12.55
CA LEU A 301 -9.33 -19.75 13.93
C LEU A 301 -8.62 -18.49 14.44
N LYS A 302 -8.90 -18.12 15.70
CA LYS A 302 -8.29 -17.00 16.42
C LYS A 302 -7.99 -17.42 17.85
N ALA A 303 -7.23 -16.62 18.57
CA ALA A 303 -6.72 -16.80 19.92
C ALA A 303 -5.39 -17.58 19.98
N LYS A 304 -4.84 -17.73 21.19
CA LYS A 304 -3.47 -18.17 21.44
C LYS A 304 -3.17 -19.58 20.91
N GLY A 305 -4.13 -20.50 20.94
CA GLY A 305 -4.00 -21.87 20.44
C GLY A 305 -4.43 -22.06 18.98
N ALA A 306 -4.70 -20.98 18.24
CA ALA A 306 -5.27 -21.06 16.89
C ALA A 306 -4.31 -21.74 15.87
N ALA A 307 -3.02 -21.49 15.97
CA ALA A 307 -2.02 -22.07 15.07
C ALA A 307 -1.89 -23.58 15.29
N GLU A 308 -1.70 -24.01 16.53
CA GLU A 308 -1.56 -25.43 16.89
C GLU A 308 -2.83 -26.22 16.55
N PHE A 309 -4.01 -25.66 16.83
CA PHE A 309 -5.25 -26.33 16.50
C PHE A 309 -5.52 -26.37 14.98
N GLY A 310 -5.11 -25.33 14.25
CA GLY A 310 -5.18 -25.30 12.78
C GLY A 310 -4.27 -26.34 12.13
N GLU A 311 -3.08 -26.53 12.67
CA GLU A 311 -2.12 -27.53 12.23
C GLU A 311 -2.63 -28.95 12.50
N TYR A 312 -3.16 -29.18 13.71
CA TYR A 312 -3.82 -30.45 14.04
C TYR A 312 -4.98 -30.79 13.09
N ILE A 313 -5.85 -29.82 12.76
CA ILE A 313 -6.94 -30.04 11.79
C ILE A 313 -6.34 -30.41 10.40
N SER A 314 -5.30 -29.74 9.98
CA SER A 314 -4.68 -29.95 8.66
C SER A 314 -4.05 -31.35 8.54
N GLU A 315 -3.41 -31.81 9.60
CA GLU A 315 -2.79 -33.14 9.65
C GLU A 315 -3.84 -34.29 9.73
N ASN A 316 -5.03 -33.98 10.24
CA ASN A 316 -6.09 -34.98 10.42
C ASN A 316 -7.23 -34.87 9.39
N LEU A 317 -7.06 -34.12 8.29
CA LEU A 317 -8.11 -33.91 7.28
C LEU A 317 -8.66 -35.21 6.70
N ASP A 318 -7.79 -36.18 6.39
CA ASP A 318 -8.21 -37.45 5.82
C ASP A 318 -9.07 -38.26 6.80
N SER A 319 -8.66 -38.38 8.07
CA SER A 319 -9.42 -39.04 9.12
C SER A 319 -10.77 -38.34 9.40
N LEU A 320 -10.80 -37.00 9.40
CA LEU A 320 -12.02 -36.22 9.56
C LEU A 320 -12.98 -36.43 8.38
N TYR A 321 -12.44 -36.55 7.16
CA TYR A 321 -13.25 -36.81 5.98
C TYR A 321 -13.83 -38.23 5.96
N GLU A 322 -13.05 -39.25 6.37
CA GLU A 322 -13.54 -40.63 6.51
C GLU A 322 -14.64 -40.73 7.56
N ALA A 323 -14.44 -40.11 8.75
CA ALA A 323 -15.44 -40.06 9.79
C ALA A 323 -16.75 -39.40 9.31
N PHE A 324 -16.62 -38.31 8.54
CA PHE A 324 -17.77 -37.66 7.91
C PHE A 324 -18.50 -38.57 6.93
N ARG A 325 -17.77 -39.33 6.09
CA ARG A 325 -18.39 -40.29 5.16
C ARG A 325 -19.16 -41.38 5.88
N THR A 326 -18.56 -41.98 6.91
CA THR A 326 -19.19 -43.04 7.71
C THR A 326 -20.48 -42.52 8.38
N SER A 327 -20.42 -41.35 8.98
CA SER A 327 -21.59 -40.73 9.62
C SER A 327 -22.73 -40.44 8.62
N LYS A 328 -22.39 -40.18 7.36
CA LYS A 328 -23.37 -39.92 6.31
C LYS A 328 -24.01 -41.21 5.78
N GLU A 329 -23.24 -42.32 5.72
CA GLU A 329 -23.72 -43.61 5.33
C GLU A 329 -24.67 -44.20 6.40
N GLU A 330 -24.35 -44.01 7.69
CA GLU A 330 -25.22 -44.39 8.79
C GLU A 330 -26.54 -43.60 8.85
N ALA A 331 -26.52 -42.31 8.42
CA ALA A 331 -27.69 -41.45 8.38
C ALA A 331 -28.59 -41.68 7.13
N THR A 332 -28.09 -42.38 6.11
CA THR A 332 -28.87 -42.72 4.88
C THR A 332 -29.28 -44.17 4.78
N GLY A 333 -28.99 -44.98 5.82
CA GLY A 333 -29.27 -46.39 5.88
C GLY A 333 -30.53 -46.72 6.72
N ASP A 334 -31.67 -46.12 6.35
CA ASP A 334 -33.01 -46.53 6.75
C ASP A 334 -33.94 -46.59 5.55
#